data_04fa35e584a6cd55b614c79242f5a386
#
_entry.id   04fa35e584a6cd55b614c79242f5a386
#
_cell.length_a   1.000
_cell.length_b   1.000
_cell.length_c   1.000
_cell.angle_alpha   90.00
_cell.angle_beta   90.00
_cell.angle_gamma   90.00
#
_symmetry.space_group_name_H-M   'P 1'
#
loop_
_entity.id
_entity.type
_entity.pdbx_description
1 polymer ?
#
loop_
_entity_poly.entity_id
_entity_poly.type
_entity_poly.pdbx_seq_one_letter_code
_entity_poly.pdbx_strand_id
1 'polypeptide(L)'
;MHAVACWVLALIGLMGQPATAQTEGSSQPSAAASADSAKPVLDFEYFRTKVQPIFLAKRPGHARCISCHMADDRLHPHLATLPPGATMWDEEASRKNFQEYSRVVIPGSLKSPLLRHPLAEEAGGDGFHSGGKHFNSQQDPEWLILKAWVFGAKG
;
A
#
# COMPACT_ATOMS: atom_id res chain seq x y z
N MET A 1 -48.83 -21.90 32.98
CA MET A 1 -49.72 -23.02 32.63
C MET A 1 -48.95 -23.95 31.72
N HIS A 2 -48.74 -25.18 32.27
CA HIS A 2 -48.49 -26.50 31.64
C HIS A 2 -47.28 -26.60 30.66
N ALA A 3 -46.16 -27.10 31.01
CA ALA A 3 -45.78 -28.50 31.32
C ALA A 3 -46.23 -29.48 30.23
N VAL A 4 -45.30 -30.16 29.58
CA VAL A 4 -45.19 -31.62 29.61
C VAL A 4 -43.84 -32.07 29.04
N ALA A 5 -43.14 -32.85 29.82
CA ALA A 5 -42.00 -33.64 29.50
C ALA A 5 -42.38 -34.86 28.68
N CYS A 6 -41.47 -35.39 27.85
CA CYS A 6 -41.51 -36.81 27.53
C CYS A 6 -40.09 -37.31 27.34
N TRP A 7 -39.75 -38.21 28.19
CA TRP A 7 -38.55 -39.09 28.21
C TRP A 7 -38.78 -40.24 27.25
N VAL A 8 -37.76 -40.60 26.50
CA VAL A 8 -37.56 -42.03 26.07
C VAL A 8 -36.09 -42.35 26.09
N LEU A 9 -35.78 -43.29 26.96
CA LEU A 9 -34.56 -44.13 27.06
C LEU A 9 -34.70 -45.34 26.14
N ALA A 10 -33.61 -45.74 25.48
CA ALA A 10 -33.24 -47.16 25.18
C ALA A 10 -31.91 -47.16 24.46
N LEU A 11 -30.89 -47.67 25.02
CA LEU A 11 -30.33 -49.01 25.21
C LEU A 11 -29.31 -49.40 24.10
N ILE A 12 -28.06 -49.37 24.49
CA ILE A 12 -27.01 -50.45 24.42
C ILE A 12 -26.88 -51.19 23.09
N GLY A 13 -25.76 -51.04 22.45
CA GLY A 13 -25.20 -51.97 21.47
C GLY A 13 -23.68 -51.90 21.47
N LEU A 14 -23.11 -52.75 22.33
CA LEU A 14 -21.68 -53.04 22.40
C LEU A 14 -21.36 -54.11 21.36
N MET A 15 -20.49 -53.86 20.39
CA MET A 15 -19.71 -54.93 19.74
C MET A 15 -18.68 -54.35 18.74
N GLY A 16 -17.43 -54.68 18.99
CA GLY A 16 -16.53 -55.20 17.97
C GLY A 16 -15.60 -54.19 17.29
N GLN A 17 -14.40 -54.02 17.83
CA GLN A 17 -13.25 -53.65 17.02
C GLN A 17 -12.80 -54.85 16.14
N PRO A 18 -12.28 -54.56 14.95
CA PRO A 18 -10.93 -55.02 14.69
C PRO A 18 -9.99 -53.89 14.26
N ALA A 19 -8.81 -53.93 14.82
CA ALA A 19 -7.66 -53.21 14.39
C ALA A 19 -7.22 -53.67 13.01
N THR A 20 -6.98 -52.73 12.09
CA THR A 20 -6.04 -52.99 11.00
C THR A 20 -5.42 -51.68 10.48
N ALA A 21 -4.11 -51.76 10.47
CA ALA A 21 -3.18 -51.16 9.51
C ALA A 21 -2.99 -49.63 9.53
N GLN A 22 -1.90 -49.28 10.13
CA GLN A 22 -1.08 -48.14 9.83
C GLN A 22 -0.84 -48.04 8.33
N THR A 23 -1.22 -46.93 7.73
CA THR A 23 -0.67 -46.53 6.46
C THR A 23 0.21 -45.32 6.74
N GLU A 24 1.45 -45.53 6.47
CA GLU A 24 2.57 -44.60 6.67
C GLU A 24 2.29 -43.24 6.09
N GLY A 25 2.56 -42.24 6.91
CA GLY A 25 2.46 -40.83 6.54
C GLY A 25 3.39 -40.51 5.38
N SER A 26 2.80 -40.07 4.32
CA SER A 26 3.51 -39.28 3.35
C SER A 26 3.80 -37.90 3.97
N SER A 27 5.00 -37.78 4.46
CA SER A 27 5.58 -36.49 4.86
C SER A 27 5.72 -35.63 3.62
N GLN A 28 4.70 -34.88 3.36
CA GLN A 28 4.77 -33.78 2.36
C GLN A 28 5.71 -32.73 2.94
N PRO A 29 6.85 -32.45 2.33
CA PRO A 29 7.67 -31.35 2.79
C PRO A 29 6.88 -30.06 2.54
N SER A 30 6.47 -29.45 3.63
CA SER A 30 6.00 -28.06 3.62
C SER A 30 7.16 -27.20 3.14
N ALA A 31 7.21 -26.99 1.84
CA ALA A 31 8.01 -25.94 1.26
C ALA A 31 7.37 -24.60 1.61
N ALA A 32 7.40 -24.23 2.88
CA ALA A 32 7.36 -22.85 3.28
C ALA A 32 8.68 -22.24 2.78
N ALA A 33 8.73 -21.94 1.49
CA ALA A 33 9.73 -21.05 0.95
C ALA A 33 9.61 -19.75 1.74
N SER A 34 10.55 -19.54 2.65
CA SER A 34 10.90 -18.24 3.17
C SER A 34 11.27 -17.40 1.94
N ALA A 35 10.29 -16.78 1.32
CA ALA A 35 10.54 -15.68 0.44
C ALA A 35 11.16 -14.61 1.33
N ASP A 36 12.47 -14.57 1.36
CA ASP A 36 13.23 -13.38 1.72
C ASP A 36 12.66 -12.28 0.84
N SER A 37 11.70 -11.52 1.38
CA SER A 37 10.97 -10.52 0.63
C SER A 37 11.91 -9.35 0.46
N ALA A 38 12.78 -9.45 -0.55
CA ALA A 38 13.60 -8.35 -1.00
C ALA A 38 12.69 -7.12 -1.17
N LYS A 39 13.11 -5.99 -0.60
CA LYS A 39 12.34 -4.75 -0.71
C LYS A 39 12.05 -4.44 -2.17
N PRO A 40 10.83 -4.05 -2.52
CA PRO A 40 10.50 -3.68 -3.89
C PRO A 40 11.46 -2.62 -4.42
N VAL A 41 11.90 -2.79 -5.66
CA VAL A 41 12.71 -1.79 -6.36
C VAL A 41 11.77 -0.75 -6.96
N LEU A 42 11.98 0.51 -6.61
CA LEU A 42 11.21 1.62 -7.16
C LEU A 42 11.55 1.81 -8.64
N ASP A 43 10.54 1.91 -9.47
CA ASP A 43 10.67 2.01 -10.92
C ASP A 43 10.64 3.48 -11.36
N PHE A 44 11.63 3.90 -12.14
CA PHE A 44 11.74 5.27 -12.63
C PHE A 44 10.69 5.59 -13.70
N GLU A 45 10.42 4.67 -14.63
CA GLU A 45 9.44 4.92 -15.71
C GLU A 45 8.02 5.01 -15.16
N TYR A 46 7.67 4.14 -14.22
CA TYR A 46 6.39 4.27 -13.52
C TYR A 46 6.30 5.60 -12.77
N PHE A 47 7.35 6.00 -12.07
CA PHE A 47 7.40 7.29 -11.40
C PHE A 47 7.18 8.44 -12.38
N ARG A 48 7.94 8.48 -13.46
CA ARG A 48 7.90 9.54 -14.46
C ARG A 48 6.54 9.65 -15.13
N THR A 49 5.93 8.51 -15.49
CA THR A 49 4.72 8.47 -16.30
C THR A 49 3.42 8.45 -15.51
N LYS A 50 3.44 7.96 -14.27
CA LYS A 50 2.24 7.78 -13.43
C LYS A 50 2.25 8.61 -12.16
N VAL A 51 3.39 8.70 -11.46
CA VAL A 51 3.49 9.39 -10.17
C VAL A 51 3.65 10.89 -10.35
N GLN A 52 4.59 11.35 -11.18
CA GLN A 52 4.84 12.78 -11.37
C GLN A 52 3.63 13.60 -11.83
N PRO A 53 2.75 13.11 -12.72
CA PRO A 53 1.53 13.84 -13.08
C PRO A 53 0.66 14.18 -11.86
N ILE A 54 0.65 13.35 -10.84
CA ILE A 54 -0.11 13.58 -9.59
C ILE A 54 0.38 14.84 -8.87
N PHE A 55 1.68 15.12 -8.91
CA PHE A 55 2.27 16.30 -8.26
C PHE A 55 1.87 17.61 -8.93
N LEU A 56 1.50 17.56 -10.22
CA LEU A 56 1.05 18.69 -11.01
C LEU A 56 -0.48 18.83 -11.04
N ALA A 57 -1.20 17.78 -10.65
CA ALA A 57 -2.65 17.74 -10.69
C ALA A 57 -3.26 18.81 -9.76
N LYS A 58 -4.21 19.57 -10.29
CA LYS A 58 -5.00 20.53 -9.50
C LYS A 58 -6.22 19.82 -8.93
N ARG A 59 -6.40 19.89 -7.62
CA ARG A 59 -7.57 19.36 -6.92
C ARG A 59 -8.41 20.48 -6.34
N PRO A 60 -9.74 20.38 -6.38
CA PRO A 60 -10.62 21.38 -5.74
C PRO A 60 -10.25 21.54 -4.26
N GLY A 61 -10.10 22.79 -3.81
CA GLY A 61 -9.80 23.10 -2.41
C GLY A 61 -8.35 22.85 -1.97
N HIS A 62 -7.46 22.36 -2.85
CA HIS A 62 -6.08 22.05 -2.51
C HIS A 62 -5.07 22.75 -3.40
N ALA A 63 -3.92 23.13 -2.84
CA ALA A 63 -2.75 23.49 -3.61
C ALA A 63 -2.21 22.27 -4.37
N ARG A 64 -1.52 22.46 -5.48
CA ARG A 64 -0.78 21.37 -6.13
C ARG A 64 0.43 21.01 -5.27
N CYS A 65 0.82 19.76 -5.26
CA CYS A 65 2.01 19.30 -4.51
C CYS A 65 3.25 20.15 -4.87
N ILE A 66 3.46 20.41 -6.16
CA ILE A 66 4.56 21.25 -6.65
C ILE A 66 4.56 22.64 -6.03
N SER A 67 3.39 23.21 -5.70
CA SER A 67 3.32 24.59 -5.19
C SER A 67 4.09 24.79 -3.88
N CYS A 68 4.13 23.77 -3.03
CA CYS A 68 4.88 23.79 -1.78
C CYS A 68 6.25 23.11 -1.93
N HIS A 69 6.29 21.96 -2.59
CA HIS A 69 7.52 21.15 -2.70
C HIS A 69 8.57 21.72 -3.66
N MET A 70 8.25 22.75 -4.44
CA MET A 70 9.20 23.49 -5.25
C MET A 70 9.60 24.83 -4.60
N ALA A 71 8.74 25.40 -3.74
CA ALA A 71 8.88 26.75 -3.25
C ALA A 71 9.86 26.92 -2.09
N ASP A 72 10.13 25.88 -1.31
CA ASP A 72 10.98 25.94 -0.13
C ASP A 72 11.98 24.78 -0.14
N ASP A 73 13.27 25.08 -0.28
CA ASP A 73 14.37 24.10 -0.29
C ASP A 73 14.49 23.30 1.02
N ARG A 74 13.84 23.75 2.09
CA ARG A 74 13.80 23.03 3.37
C ARG A 74 12.72 21.96 3.42
N LEU A 75 11.79 21.97 2.45
CA LEU A 75 10.74 20.97 2.35
C LEU A 75 11.25 19.76 1.57
N HIS A 76 11.34 18.64 2.23
CA HIS A 76 11.71 17.37 1.59
C HIS A 76 10.50 16.43 1.52
N PRO A 77 10.33 15.71 0.40
CA PRO A 77 11.14 15.74 -0.82
C PRO A 77 10.93 17.04 -1.62
N HIS A 78 12.02 17.58 -2.19
CA HIS A 78 11.96 18.77 -3.04
C HIS A 78 11.72 18.38 -4.50
N LEU A 79 10.91 19.16 -5.21
CA LEU A 79 10.67 18.98 -6.65
C LEU A 79 11.48 19.99 -7.44
N ALA A 80 12.10 19.53 -8.52
CA ALA A 80 12.80 20.40 -9.45
C ALA A 80 11.84 21.49 -10.00
N THR A 81 12.41 22.67 -10.29
CA THR A 81 11.66 23.76 -10.89
C THR A 81 11.05 23.33 -12.22
N LEU A 82 9.76 23.59 -12.39
CA LEU A 82 9.08 23.41 -13.66
C LEU A 82 9.26 24.66 -14.51
N PRO A 83 9.86 24.57 -15.71
CA PRO A 83 10.05 25.73 -16.57
C PRO A 83 8.71 26.41 -16.92
N PRO A 84 8.70 27.73 -17.13
CA PRO A 84 7.50 28.44 -17.55
C PRO A 84 6.89 27.83 -18.82
N GLY A 85 5.57 27.57 -18.77
CA GLY A 85 4.84 26.94 -19.88
C GLY A 85 5.00 25.43 -20.03
N ALA A 86 5.90 24.81 -19.28
CA ALA A 86 6.03 23.35 -19.28
C ALA A 86 4.86 22.70 -18.53
N THR A 87 4.37 21.58 -19.07
CA THR A 87 3.31 20.77 -18.48
C THR A 87 3.85 19.53 -17.77
N MET A 88 5.15 19.26 -17.93
CA MET A 88 5.85 18.13 -17.34
C MET A 88 7.35 18.43 -17.26
N TRP A 89 8.06 17.83 -16.34
CA TRP A 89 9.51 17.86 -16.28
C TRP A 89 10.14 17.08 -17.42
N ASP A 90 11.30 17.55 -17.90
CA ASP A 90 12.17 16.77 -18.76
C ASP A 90 12.74 15.55 -18.02
N GLU A 91 13.54 14.76 -18.73
CA GLU A 91 14.09 13.53 -18.13
C GLU A 91 15.09 13.82 -17.02
N GLU A 92 15.92 14.86 -17.15
CA GLU A 92 16.93 15.20 -16.14
C GLU A 92 16.25 15.65 -14.83
N ALA A 93 15.31 16.57 -14.92
CA ALA A 93 14.54 17.04 -13.77
C ALA A 93 13.69 15.90 -13.16
N SER A 94 13.13 15.02 -13.99
CA SER A 94 12.41 13.82 -13.55
C SER A 94 13.28 12.87 -12.75
N ARG A 95 14.55 12.66 -13.16
CA ARG A 95 15.51 11.85 -12.41
C ARG A 95 15.87 12.47 -11.05
N LYS A 96 16.02 13.80 -11.00
CA LYS A 96 16.22 14.51 -9.73
C LYS A 96 15.03 14.31 -8.80
N ASN A 97 13.81 14.49 -9.30
CA ASN A 97 12.60 14.26 -8.54
C ASN A 97 12.50 12.80 -8.04
N PHE A 98 12.80 11.85 -8.90
CA PHE A 98 12.82 10.42 -8.53
C PHE A 98 13.81 10.14 -7.40
N GLN A 99 15.02 10.70 -7.46
CA GLN A 99 16.03 10.53 -6.40
C GLN A 99 15.54 11.10 -5.07
N GLU A 100 14.96 12.30 -5.07
CA GLU A 100 14.42 12.95 -3.86
C GLU A 100 13.29 12.11 -3.24
N TYR A 101 12.32 11.69 -4.05
CA TYR A 101 11.18 10.90 -3.56
C TYR A 101 11.60 9.49 -3.12
N SER A 102 12.58 8.89 -3.78
CA SER A 102 13.10 7.56 -3.40
C SER A 102 13.75 7.55 -2.01
N ARG A 103 14.28 8.69 -1.53
CA ARG A 103 14.89 8.80 -0.20
C ARG A 103 13.88 8.78 0.94
N VAL A 104 12.66 9.27 0.69
CA VAL A 104 11.61 9.39 1.72
C VAL A 104 10.58 8.27 1.64
N VAL A 105 10.59 7.49 0.57
CA VAL A 105 9.70 6.33 0.42
C VAL A 105 10.26 5.14 1.19
N ILE A 106 9.38 4.41 1.85
CA ILE A 106 9.68 3.11 2.45
C ILE A 106 9.13 2.03 1.51
N PRO A 107 9.97 1.43 0.63
CA PRO A 107 9.50 0.47 -0.35
C PRO A 107 8.76 -0.71 0.30
N GLY A 108 7.61 -1.08 -0.28
CA GLY A 108 6.75 -2.16 0.19
C GLY A 108 5.95 -1.85 1.46
N SER A 109 5.91 -0.59 1.91
CA SER A 109 5.25 -0.26 3.17
C SER A 109 4.15 0.79 3.04
N LEU A 110 2.98 0.49 3.60
CA LEU A 110 1.91 1.48 3.77
C LEU A 110 2.29 2.60 4.76
N LYS A 111 3.38 2.43 5.54
CA LYS A 111 3.91 3.48 6.43
C LYS A 111 4.76 4.51 5.68
N SER A 112 4.93 4.36 4.36
CA SER A 112 5.67 5.32 3.54
C SER A 112 5.10 6.74 3.70
N PRO A 113 5.92 7.76 3.99
CA PRO A 113 5.48 9.15 4.11
C PRO A 113 4.71 9.64 2.87
N LEU A 114 5.13 9.25 1.68
CA LEU A 114 4.41 9.55 0.43
C LEU A 114 2.94 9.11 0.44
N LEU A 115 2.62 8.02 1.13
CA LEU A 115 1.26 7.50 1.22
C LEU A 115 0.48 8.09 2.39
N ARG A 116 1.15 8.38 3.52
CA ARG A 116 0.49 8.77 4.75
C ARG A 116 0.25 10.26 4.87
N HIS A 117 1.24 11.08 4.52
CA HIS A 117 1.15 12.53 4.72
C HIS A 117 -0.03 13.16 3.96
N PRO A 118 -0.26 12.88 2.67
CA PRO A 118 -1.38 13.45 1.92
C PRO A 118 -2.72 12.74 2.13
N LEU A 119 -2.77 11.67 2.93
CA LEU A 119 -3.99 10.89 3.19
C LEU A 119 -4.73 11.43 4.42
N ALA A 120 -6.06 11.41 4.39
CA ALA A 120 -6.90 11.75 5.54
C ALA A 120 -6.61 10.83 6.73
N GLU A 121 -6.64 11.38 7.94
CA GLU A 121 -6.29 10.64 9.17
C GLU A 121 -7.23 9.48 9.39
N GLU A 122 -8.51 9.66 9.12
CA GLU A 122 -9.55 8.62 9.20
C GLU A 122 -9.31 7.46 8.23
N ALA A 123 -8.56 7.72 7.14
CA ALA A 123 -8.17 6.71 6.16
C ALA A 123 -6.80 6.06 6.47
N GLY A 124 -6.15 6.45 7.57
CA GLY A 124 -4.84 5.94 7.98
C GLY A 124 -3.67 6.86 7.66
N GLY A 125 -3.95 8.11 7.33
CA GLY A 125 -2.96 9.18 7.21
C GLY A 125 -2.38 9.62 8.55
N ASP A 126 -1.60 10.68 8.54
CA ASP A 126 -1.06 11.31 9.74
C ASP A 126 -1.22 12.84 9.72
N GLY A 127 -0.98 13.48 10.86
CA GLY A 127 -1.16 14.92 11.04
C GLY A 127 -0.03 15.81 10.52
N PHE A 128 1.00 15.24 9.90
CA PHE A 128 2.26 15.96 9.64
C PHE A 128 2.33 16.70 8.31
N HIS A 129 1.26 16.73 7.52
CA HIS A 129 1.28 17.38 6.21
C HIS A 129 0.58 18.76 6.24
N SER A 130 1.37 19.83 6.36
CA SER A 130 0.87 21.20 6.38
C SER A 130 0.19 21.64 5.06
N GLY A 131 0.48 20.97 3.95
CA GLY A 131 -0.19 21.15 2.65
C GLY A 131 -1.61 20.62 2.58
N GLY A 132 -2.11 20.01 3.66
CA GLY A 132 -3.45 19.44 3.76
C GLY A 132 -3.56 17.99 3.27
N LYS A 133 -4.75 17.47 3.36
CA LYS A 133 -5.07 16.08 2.98
C LYS A 133 -5.64 16.06 1.57
N HIS A 134 -4.87 15.50 0.64
CA HIS A 134 -5.22 15.45 -0.79
C HIS A 134 -6.09 14.25 -1.14
N PHE A 135 -6.04 13.19 -0.33
CA PHE A 135 -6.76 11.93 -0.54
C PHE A 135 -7.65 11.62 0.66
N ASN A 136 -8.94 11.45 0.42
CA ASN A 136 -9.90 11.14 1.47
C ASN A 136 -9.94 9.64 1.80
N SER A 137 -9.38 8.80 0.95
CA SER A 137 -9.52 7.34 1.05
C SER A 137 -8.35 6.63 0.38
N GLN A 138 -8.05 5.43 0.86
CA GLN A 138 -7.09 4.52 0.20
C GLN A 138 -7.59 3.96 -1.13
N GLN A 139 -8.83 4.21 -1.51
CA GLN A 139 -9.42 3.87 -2.80
C GLN A 139 -9.33 5.01 -3.82
N ASP A 140 -8.79 6.17 -3.44
CA ASP A 140 -8.55 7.26 -4.38
C ASP A 140 -7.64 6.78 -5.52
N PRO A 141 -8.02 7.00 -6.79
CA PRO A 141 -7.25 6.49 -7.93
C PRO A 141 -5.80 6.95 -7.94
N GLU A 142 -5.54 8.22 -7.59
CA GLU A 142 -4.16 8.73 -7.55
C GLU A 142 -3.39 8.17 -6.35
N TRP A 143 -4.03 7.98 -5.21
CA TRP A 143 -3.40 7.31 -4.08
C TRP A 143 -3.03 5.86 -4.39
N LEU A 144 -3.88 5.15 -5.13
CA LEU A 144 -3.59 3.79 -5.60
C LEU A 144 -2.39 3.74 -6.56
N ILE A 145 -2.21 4.76 -7.41
CA ILE A 145 -1.02 4.90 -8.25
C ILE A 145 0.25 5.08 -7.40
N LEU A 146 0.20 5.96 -6.39
CA LEU A 146 1.32 6.14 -5.46
C LEU A 146 1.65 4.84 -4.73
N LYS A 147 0.63 4.14 -4.24
CA LYS A 147 0.79 2.85 -3.58
C LYS A 147 1.42 1.82 -4.52
N ALA A 148 0.93 1.70 -5.75
CA ALA A 148 1.48 0.75 -6.72
C ALA A 148 2.99 0.97 -6.93
N TRP A 149 3.43 2.22 -7.06
CA TRP A 149 4.85 2.55 -7.17
C TRP A 149 5.64 2.15 -5.93
N VAL A 150 5.15 2.50 -4.72
CA VAL A 150 5.79 2.13 -3.45
C VAL A 150 5.95 0.61 -3.32
N PHE A 151 5.02 -0.16 -3.91
CA PHE A 151 5.02 -1.62 -3.90
C PHE A 151 5.69 -2.24 -5.14
N GLY A 152 6.41 -1.44 -5.95
CA GLY A 152 7.29 -1.93 -7.00
C GLY A 152 6.63 -2.15 -8.36
N ALA A 153 5.50 -1.49 -8.63
CA ALA A 153 4.92 -1.50 -9.97
C ALA A 153 5.91 -0.96 -11.02
N LYS A 154 5.84 -1.52 -12.23
CA LYS A 154 6.71 -1.20 -13.36
C LYS A 154 5.94 -0.40 -14.41
N GLY A 155 6.66 0.54 -15.08
CA GLY A 155 6.16 1.33 -16.21
C GLY A 155 6.22 0.61 -17.54
#